data_30d92d446d52929aa170547c56160bdc
#
_entry.id   30d92d446d52929aa170547c56160bdc
#
_cell.length_a   1.000
_cell.length_b   1.000
_cell.length_c   1.000
_cell.angle_alpha   90.00
_cell.angle_beta   90.00
_cell.angle_gamma   90.00
#
_symmetry.space_group_name_H-M   'P 1'
#
loop_
_entity.id
_entity.type
_entity.pdbx_description
1 polymer ?
#
loop_
_entity_poly.entity_id
_entity_poly.type
_entity_poly.pdbx_seq_one_letter_code
_entity_poly.pdbx_strand_id
1 'polypeptide(L)'
;MMQDLPPLAILFEKGPAIFAFDFGRYLVAAGVTSAIVWGLRRSSLAARKIQAREATAADRRREVLQSLQTVGVYLFVSLFIVWGVDSGVLHRFDGSRGLLGDMALLAAIIVAHDAYFYWVHRAMHHPKLFKAFHRAHHRSVTPTPWAAYSFAIPEAFVMIAFVPIWL
;
A
#
# COMPACT_ATOMS: atom_id res chain seq x y z
N MET A 1 32.41 8.59 3.79
CA MET A 1 32.30 7.85 5.06
C MET A 1 30.88 8.10 5.57
N MET A 2 29.88 7.38 5.01
CA MET A 2 28.54 7.37 5.57
C MET A 2 28.63 6.56 6.86
N GLN A 3 28.42 7.22 7.98
CA GLN A 3 28.36 6.57 9.28
C GLN A 3 27.15 5.65 9.29
N ASP A 4 27.35 4.38 9.62
CA ASP A 4 26.27 3.42 9.87
C ASP A 4 25.41 3.98 11.01
N LEU A 5 24.29 4.60 10.65
CA LEU A 5 23.37 5.11 11.65
C LEU A 5 22.75 3.92 12.40
N PRO A 6 22.75 3.93 13.72
CA PRO A 6 22.08 2.88 14.48
C PRO A 6 20.59 2.86 14.09
N PRO A 7 19.93 1.70 14.10
CA PRO A 7 18.52 1.55 13.66
C PRO A 7 17.56 2.56 14.30
N LEU A 8 17.79 2.94 15.56
CA LEU A 8 16.99 3.97 16.24
C LEU A 8 17.19 5.37 15.66
N ALA A 9 18.41 5.73 15.22
CA ALA A 9 18.66 7.03 14.61
C ALA A 9 17.93 7.14 13.25
N ILE A 10 17.91 6.08 12.46
CA ILE A 10 17.15 6.01 11.20
C ILE A 10 15.65 6.22 11.45
N LEU A 11 15.10 5.63 12.51
CA LEU A 11 13.69 5.82 12.88
C LEU A 11 13.37 7.30 13.10
N PHE A 12 14.20 8.03 13.86
CA PHE A 12 13.93 9.43 14.15
C PHE A 12 14.27 10.37 12.99
N GLU A 13 15.26 10.06 12.18
CA GLU A 13 15.68 10.90 11.05
C GLU A 13 14.82 10.71 9.82
N LYS A 14 14.56 9.46 9.41
CA LYS A 14 13.84 9.13 8.16
C LYS A 14 12.35 8.80 8.39
N GLY A 15 12.02 8.29 9.58
CA GLY A 15 10.67 7.83 9.90
C GLY A 15 9.57 8.86 9.66
N PRO A 16 9.71 10.13 10.13
CA PRO A 16 8.69 11.16 9.90
C PRO A 16 8.43 11.44 8.42
N ALA A 17 9.48 11.47 7.59
CA ALA A 17 9.35 11.71 6.15
C ALA A 17 8.69 10.53 5.44
N ILE A 18 9.08 9.29 5.75
CA ILE A 18 8.48 8.07 5.21
C ILE A 18 7.01 7.99 5.60
N PHE A 19 6.71 8.20 6.88
CA PHE A 19 5.32 8.21 7.37
C PHE A 19 4.49 9.28 6.67
N ALA A 20 4.99 10.50 6.57
CA ALA A 20 4.29 11.60 5.90
C ALA A 20 4.03 11.30 4.42
N PHE A 21 4.96 10.66 3.75
CA PHE A 21 4.80 10.23 2.35
C PHE A 21 3.74 9.12 2.23
N ASP A 22 3.85 8.04 2.99
CA ASP A 22 2.93 6.90 2.90
C ASP A 22 1.51 7.26 3.34
N PHE A 23 1.40 8.00 4.44
CA PHE A 23 0.11 8.48 4.94
C PHE A 23 -0.49 9.54 4.02
N GLY A 24 0.33 10.48 3.54
CA GLY A 24 -0.08 11.54 2.63
C GLY A 24 -0.65 10.99 1.31
N ARG A 25 0.03 10.05 0.66
CA ARG A 25 -0.49 9.43 -0.57
C ARG A 25 -1.80 8.67 -0.35
N TYR A 26 -1.95 7.99 0.81
CA TYR A 26 -3.22 7.35 1.18
C TYR A 26 -4.33 8.39 1.34
N LEU A 27 -4.10 9.47 2.09
CA LEU A 27 -5.09 10.53 2.31
C LEU A 27 -5.49 11.20 1.00
N VAL A 28 -4.53 11.53 0.14
CA VAL A 28 -4.78 12.17 -1.15
C VAL A 28 -5.60 11.23 -2.04
N ALA A 29 -5.17 9.97 -2.20
CA ALA A 29 -5.87 9.01 -3.06
C ALA A 29 -7.30 8.74 -2.56
N ALA A 30 -7.47 8.43 -1.26
CA ALA A 30 -8.78 8.16 -0.68
C ALA A 30 -9.67 9.42 -0.67
N GLY A 31 -9.11 10.60 -0.37
CA GLY A 31 -9.83 11.87 -0.34
C GLY A 31 -10.32 12.30 -1.72
N VAL A 32 -9.43 12.30 -2.72
CA VAL A 32 -9.78 12.64 -4.12
C VAL A 32 -10.84 11.67 -4.65
N THR A 33 -10.65 10.36 -4.47
CA THR A 33 -11.64 9.37 -4.91
C THR A 33 -12.97 9.55 -4.17
N SER A 34 -12.95 9.87 -2.87
CA SER A 34 -14.16 10.16 -2.11
C SER A 34 -14.90 11.39 -2.65
N ALA A 35 -14.17 12.46 -3.00
CA ALA A 35 -14.73 13.66 -3.58
C ALA A 35 -15.36 13.39 -4.96
N ILE A 36 -14.69 12.59 -5.81
CA ILE A 36 -15.22 12.15 -7.09
C ILE A 36 -16.51 11.35 -6.89
N VAL A 37 -16.51 10.33 -6.03
CA VAL A 37 -17.70 9.51 -5.74
C VAL A 37 -18.84 10.36 -5.18
N TRP A 38 -18.54 11.31 -4.29
CA TRP A 38 -19.53 12.25 -3.77
C TRP A 38 -20.15 13.13 -4.87
N GLY A 39 -19.34 13.66 -5.80
CA GLY A 39 -19.83 14.41 -6.97
C GLY A 39 -20.68 13.56 -7.90
N LEU A 40 -20.25 12.34 -8.22
CA LEU A 40 -21.00 11.40 -9.06
C LEU A 40 -22.36 11.05 -8.45
N ARG A 41 -22.45 10.90 -7.12
CA ARG A 41 -23.72 10.63 -6.41
C ARG A 41 -24.72 11.80 -6.46
N ARG A 42 -24.25 13.00 -6.79
CA ARG A 42 -25.08 14.22 -6.94
C ARG A 42 -25.37 14.57 -8.40
N SER A 43 -24.88 13.77 -9.33
CA SER A 43 -25.08 13.95 -10.77
C SER A 43 -26.14 12.99 -11.32
N SER A 44 -26.43 13.10 -12.61
CA SER A 44 -27.27 12.14 -13.35
C SER A 44 -26.73 10.71 -13.33
N LEU A 45 -25.45 10.54 -12.98
CA LEU A 45 -24.82 9.22 -12.85
C LEU A 45 -25.16 8.49 -11.55
N ALA A 46 -25.87 9.14 -10.61
CA ALA A 46 -26.29 8.50 -9.36
C ALA A 46 -27.11 7.23 -9.59
N ALA A 47 -27.93 7.20 -10.66
CA ALA A 47 -28.73 6.03 -11.05
C ALA A 47 -27.91 4.81 -11.50
N ARG A 48 -26.62 5.00 -11.82
CA ARG A 48 -25.70 3.90 -12.20
C ARG A 48 -25.11 3.16 -11.00
N LYS A 49 -25.42 3.56 -9.78
CA LYS A 49 -24.97 2.84 -8.59
C LYS A 49 -25.58 1.43 -8.56
N ILE A 50 -24.71 0.41 -8.60
CA ILE A 50 -25.13 -1.00 -8.70
C ILE A 50 -25.62 -1.52 -7.35
N GLN A 51 -24.91 -1.22 -6.25
CA GLN A 51 -25.28 -1.71 -4.92
C GLN A 51 -26.27 -0.77 -4.24
N ALA A 52 -27.41 -1.31 -3.81
CA ALA A 52 -28.37 -0.56 -2.99
C ALA A 52 -27.83 -0.24 -1.58
N ARG A 53 -27.00 -1.14 -1.02
CA ARG A 53 -26.41 -0.95 0.32
C ARG A 53 -25.46 0.25 0.33
N GLU A 54 -25.52 1.02 1.42
CA GLU A 54 -24.56 2.08 1.75
C GLU A 54 -23.59 1.60 2.83
N ALA A 55 -22.33 2.08 2.74
CA ALA A 55 -21.35 1.88 3.81
C ALA A 55 -21.78 2.65 5.05
N THR A 56 -21.80 1.97 6.20
CA THR A 56 -22.11 2.58 7.49
C THR A 56 -20.92 3.39 8.03
N ALA A 57 -21.16 4.20 9.07
CA ALA A 57 -20.07 4.87 9.79
C ALA A 57 -19.09 3.86 10.43
N ALA A 58 -19.62 2.71 10.90
CA ALA A 58 -18.81 1.61 11.44
C ALA A 58 -17.92 0.97 10.36
N ASP A 59 -18.45 0.78 9.13
CA ASP A 59 -17.66 0.28 8.00
C ASP A 59 -16.50 1.24 7.70
N ARG A 60 -16.78 2.53 7.52
CA ARG A 60 -15.75 3.56 7.27
C ARG A 60 -14.70 3.63 8.37
N ARG A 61 -15.13 3.63 9.65
CA ARG A 61 -14.19 3.63 10.79
C ARG A 61 -13.27 2.41 10.75
N ARG A 62 -13.81 1.23 10.49
CA ARG A 62 -13.02 0.00 10.37
C ARG A 62 -12.01 0.11 9.22
N GLU A 63 -12.44 0.54 8.04
CA GLU A 63 -11.59 0.70 6.86
C GLU A 63 -10.43 1.67 7.13
N VAL A 64 -10.71 2.83 7.73
CA VAL A 64 -9.67 3.81 8.11
C VAL A 64 -8.69 3.21 9.11
N LEU A 65 -9.18 2.57 10.19
CA LEU A 65 -8.30 2.00 11.22
C LEU A 65 -7.41 0.88 10.65
N GLN A 66 -7.95 0.01 9.79
CA GLN A 66 -7.17 -1.03 9.13
C GLN A 66 -6.16 -0.43 8.14
N SER A 67 -6.53 0.63 7.41
CA SER A 67 -5.61 1.31 6.51
C SER A 67 -4.47 2.02 7.25
N LEU A 68 -4.74 2.63 8.41
CA LEU A 68 -3.71 3.19 9.29
C LEU A 68 -2.76 2.10 9.83
N GLN A 69 -3.31 0.94 10.20
CA GLN A 69 -2.51 -0.22 10.58
C GLN A 69 -1.56 -0.64 9.44
N THR A 70 -2.06 -0.68 8.20
CA THR A 70 -1.25 -1.01 7.01
C THR A 70 -0.16 0.03 6.76
N VAL A 71 -0.46 1.33 6.93
CA VAL A 71 0.56 2.41 6.86
C VAL A 71 1.66 2.18 7.91
N GLY A 72 1.30 1.74 9.13
CA GLY A 72 2.27 1.38 10.16
C GLY A 72 3.17 0.20 9.75
N VAL A 73 2.60 -0.83 9.12
CA VAL A 73 3.38 -1.96 8.58
C VAL A 73 4.31 -1.49 7.48
N TYR A 74 3.83 -0.63 6.57
CA TYR A 74 4.64 -0.09 5.48
C TYR A 74 5.79 0.77 6.00
N LEU A 75 5.53 1.64 6.97
CA LEU A 75 6.59 2.40 7.65
C LEU A 75 7.66 1.48 8.24
N PHE A 76 7.25 0.43 8.97
CA PHE A 76 8.19 -0.53 9.56
C PHE A 76 9.08 -1.19 8.51
N VAL A 77 8.48 -1.70 7.42
CA VAL A 77 9.23 -2.36 6.34
C VAL A 77 10.12 -1.36 5.59
N SER A 78 9.62 -0.15 5.32
CA SER A 78 10.41 0.90 4.66
C SER A 78 11.63 1.31 5.47
N LEU A 79 11.50 1.43 6.80
CA LEU A 79 12.62 1.70 7.70
C LEU A 79 13.64 0.55 7.70
N PHE A 80 13.18 -0.70 7.68
CA PHE A 80 14.04 -1.87 7.56
C PHE A 80 14.82 -1.88 6.23
N ILE A 81 14.15 -1.52 5.12
CA ILE A 81 14.78 -1.38 3.80
C ILE A 81 15.84 -0.28 3.82
N VAL A 82 15.51 0.91 4.34
CA VAL A 82 16.47 2.02 4.45
C VAL A 82 17.68 1.61 5.28
N TRP A 83 17.46 0.99 6.44
CA TRP A 83 18.54 0.46 7.25
C TRP A 83 19.39 -0.57 6.50
N GLY A 84 18.74 -1.50 5.78
CA GLY A 84 19.43 -2.53 5.01
C GLY A 84 20.30 -1.96 3.89
N VAL A 85 19.83 -0.88 3.23
CA VAL A 85 20.62 -0.17 2.21
C VAL A 85 21.78 0.61 2.86
N ASP A 86 21.52 1.36 3.93
CA ASP A 86 22.53 2.16 4.61
C ASP A 86 23.64 1.30 5.24
N SER A 87 23.30 0.09 5.73
CA SER A 87 24.25 -0.88 6.28
C SER A 87 24.95 -1.74 5.23
N GLY A 88 24.60 -1.60 3.96
CA GLY A 88 25.17 -2.41 2.86
C GLY A 88 24.66 -3.86 2.81
N VAL A 89 23.66 -4.23 3.62
CA VAL A 89 23.00 -5.55 3.58
C VAL A 89 22.12 -5.68 2.34
N LEU A 90 21.45 -4.59 1.95
CA LEU A 90 20.68 -4.50 0.71
C LEU A 90 21.42 -3.61 -0.28
N HIS A 91 21.44 -4.02 -1.53
CA HIS A 91 22.08 -3.26 -2.59
C HIS A 91 21.03 -2.54 -3.42
N ARG A 92 21.20 -1.23 -3.57
CA ARG A 92 20.36 -0.40 -4.44
C ARG A 92 21.09 -0.18 -5.76
N PHE A 93 20.38 -0.30 -6.85
CA PHE A 93 20.90 0.09 -8.15
C PHE A 93 20.90 1.63 -8.28
N ASP A 94 22.09 2.23 -8.34
CA ASP A 94 22.26 3.69 -8.42
C ASP A 94 22.58 4.20 -9.84
N GLY A 95 22.65 3.32 -10.84
CA GLY A 95 22.98 3.67 -12.21
C GLY A 95 21.75 4.09 -13.03
N SER A 96 21.86 5.21 -13.81
CA SER A 96 20.89 5.52 -14.86
C SER A 96 21.19 4.68 -16.11
N ARG A 97 20.13 4.13 -16.71
CA ARG A 97 20.16 3.43 -18.00
C ARG A 97 19.83 4.34 -19.16
N GLY A 98 19.79 5.65 -18.92
CA GLY A 98 19.24 6.65 -19.83
C GLY A 98 17.71 6.58 -19.90
N LEU A 99 17.09 7.61 -20.47
CA LEU A 99 15.64 7.78 -20.45
C LEU A 99 14.87 6.52 -20.93
N LEU A 100 15.26 5.94 -22.05
CA LEU A 100 14.58 4.75 -22.61
C LEU A 100 14.75 3.53 -21.71
N GLY A 101 15.94 3.33 -21.14
CA GLY A 101 16.21 2.22 -20.22
C GLY A 101 15.44 2.36 -18.91
N ASP A 102 15.37 3.57 -18.36
CA ASP A 102 14.63 3.86 -17.13
C ASP A 102 13.12 3.73 -17.34
N MET A 103 12.59 4.17 -18.50
CA MET A 103 11.18 3.94 -18.85
C MET A 103 10.86 2.45 -19.07
N ALA A 104 11.74 1.71 -19.72
CA ALA A 104 11.56 0.26 -19.91
C ALA A 104 11.57 -0.48 -18.56
N LEU A 105 12.48 -0.11 -17.65
CA LEU A 105 12.50 -0.65 -16.29
C LEU A 105 11.21 -0.32 -15.53
N LEU A 106 10.75 0.92 -15.57
CA LEU A 106 9.48 1.31 -14.95
C LEU A 106 8.31 0.48 -15.48
N ALA A 107 8.22 0.31 -16.81
CA ALA A 107 7.21 -0.53 -17.43
C ALA A 107 7.31 -2.00 -16.95
N ALA A 108 8.52 -2.55 -16.87
CA ALA A 108 8.76 -3.89 -16.36
C ALA A 108 8.34 -4.04 -14.89
N ILE A 109 8.65 -3.05 -14.05
CA ILE A 109 8.24 -3.04 -12.63
C ILE A 109 6.71 -3.01 -12.52
N ILE A 110 6.01 -2.19 -13.32
CA ILE A 110 4.54 -2.11 -13.31
C ILE A 110 3.94 -3.47 -13.67
N VAL A 111 4.41 -4.10 -14.75
CA VAL A 111 3.91 -5.43 -15.19
C VAL A 111 4.23 -6.51 -14.16
N ALA A 112 5.44 -6.49 -13.61
CA ALA A 112 5.84 -7.45 -12.58
C ALA A 112 5.05 -7.26 -11.27
N HIS A 113 4.75 -6.00 -10.89
CA HIS A 113 3.91 -5.71 -9.74
C HIS A 113 2.49 -6.24 -9.93
N ASP A 114 1.89 -6.03 -11.12
CA ASP A 114 0.54 -6.53 -11.44
C ASP A 114 0.49 -8.07 -11.39
N ALA A 115 1.48 -8.74 -12.00
CA ALA A 115 1.63 -10.18 -11.93
C ALA A 115 1.82 -10.68 -10.48
N TYR A 116 2.69 -10.04 -9.70
CA TYR A 116 2.89 -10.35 -8.28
C TYR A 116 1.59 -10.21 -7.51
N PHE A 117 0.91 -9.07 -7.64
CA PHE A 117 -0.36 -8.80 -6.98
C PHE A 117 -1.40 -9.87 -7.31
N TYR A 118 -1.56 -10.24 -8.58
CA TYR A 118 -2.50 -11.29 -8.99
C TYR A 118 -2.20 -12.63 -8.30
N TRP A 119 -0.94 -13.07 -8.33
CA TRP A 119 -0.59 -14.38 -7.79
C TRP A 119 -0.67 -14.44 -6.27
N VAL A 120 -0.21 -13.42 -5.55
CA VAL A 120 -0.31 -13.40 -4.10
C VAL A 120 -1.76 -13.25 -3.63
N HIS A 121 -2.56 -12.42 -4.31
CA HIS A 121 -3.98 -12.27 -4.02
C HIS A 121 -4.72 -13.61 -4.23
N ARG A 122 -4.47 -14.27 -5.35
CA ARG A 122 -5.01 -15.61 -5.62
C ARG A 122 -4.59 -16.63 -4.57
N ALA A 123 -3.33 -16.62 -4.15
CA ALA A 123 -2.85 -17.50 -3.09
C ALA A 123 -3.54 -17.24 -1.75
N MET A 124 -3.80 -15.98 -1.40
CA MET A 124 -4.51 -15.61 -0.17
C MET A 124 -5.98 -16.05 -0.15
N HIS A 125 -6.59 -16.30 -1.31
CA HIS A 125 -7.91 -16.94 -1.41
C HIS A 125 -7.89 -18.45 -1.12
N HIS A 126 -6.71 -19.08 -0.99
CA HIS A 126 -6.64 -20.49 -0.60
C HIS A 126 -7.24 -20.68 0.82
N PRO A 127 -8.09 -21.70 1.05
CA PRO A 127 -8.83 -21.87 2.32
C PRO A 127 -7.98 -21.83 3.59
N LYS A 128 -6.74 -22.32 3.53
CA LYS A 128 -5.80 -22.32 4.66
C LYS A 128 -5.24 -20.91 4.97
N LEU A 129 -5.17 -20.02 3.99
CA LEU A 129 -4.60 -18.68 4.12
C LEU A 129 -5.67 -17.61 4.31
N PHE A 130 -6.84 -17.77 3.70
CA PHE A 130 -7.88 -16.77 3.63
C PHE A 130 -8.24 -16.15 4.99
N LYS A 131 -8.43 -17.00 6.01
CA LYS A 131 -8.85 -16.54 7.34
C LYS A 131 -7.83 -15.60 7.99
N ALA A 132 -6.54 -15.91 7.85
CA ALA A 132 -5.46 -15.16 8.49
C ALA A 132 -5.01 -13.94 7.67
N PHE A 133 -4.94 -14.09 6.35
CA PHE A 133 -4.35 -13.08 5.47
C PHE A 133 -5.39 -12.14 4.86
N HIS A 134 -6.55 -12.62 4.41
CA HIS A 134 -7.37 -11.89 3.46
C HIS A 134 -8.82 -11.63 3.89
N ARG A 135 -9.32 -12.36 4.90
CA ARG A 135 -10.70 -12.18 5.38
C ARG A 135 -10.99 -10.76 5.87
N ALA A 136 -10.01 -10.07 6.45
CA ALA A 136 -10.19 -8.72 6.94
C ALA A 136 -10.54 -7.75 5.80
N HIS A 137 -9.86 -7.87 4.66
CA HIS A 137 -10.14 -7.12 3.45
C HIS A 137 -11.57 -7.38 2.94
N HIS A 138 -12.01 -8.63 2.87
CA HIS A 138 -13.35 -9.02 2.43
C HIS A 138 -14.49 -8.63 3.38
N ARG A 139 -14.20 -8.11 4.57
CA ARG A 139 -15.24 -7.54 5.45
C ARG A 139 -15.81 -6.22 4.92
N SER A 140 -15.12 -5.55 4.02
CA SER A 140 -15.60 -4.35 3.32
C SER A 140 -16.51 -4.75 2.14
N VAL A 141 -17.71 -5.24 2.46
CA VAL A 141 -18.71 -5.69 1.46
C VAL A 141 -19.21 -4.53 0.58
N THR A 142 -19.27 -3.33 1.14
CA THR A 142 -19.53 -2.08 0.40
C THR A 142 -18.34 -1.16 0.61
N PRO A 143 -17.19 -1.43 -0.07
CA PRO A 143 -15.96 -0.71 0.18
C PRO A 143 -16.12 0.76 -0.15
N THR A 144 -15.51 1.60 0.69
CA THR A 144 -15.34 3.03 0.40
C THR A 144 -13.91 3.27 -0.10
N PRO A 145 -13.60 4.45 -0.66
CA PRO A 145 -12.22 4.76 -1.01
C PRO A 145 -11.22 4.64 0.15
N TRP A 146 -11.70 4.75 1.39
CA TRP A 146 -10.89 4.55 2.60
C TRP A 146 -10.48 3.11 2.85
N ALA A 147 -11.06 2.14 2.12
CA ALA A 147 -10.69 0.72 2.19
C ALA A 147 -9.42 0.39 1.36
N ALA A 148 -8.82 1.35 0.66
CA ALA A 148 -7.70 1.12 -0.27
C ALA A 148 -6.52 0.35 0.36
N TYR A 149 -6.26 0.55 1.65
CA TYR A 149 -5.25 -0.15 2.44
C TYR A 149 -5.84 -0.96 3.59
N SER A 150 -7.12 -1.29 3.54
CA SER A 150 -7.81 -2.05 4.59
C SER A 150 -7.41 -3.54 4.56
N PHE A 151 -6.17 -3.82 4.95
CA PHE A 151 -5.57 -5.16 4.93
C PHE A 151 -5.43 -5.74 6.34
N ALA A 152 -5.35 -7.07 6.43
CA ALA A 152 -4.81 -7.74 7.60
C ALA A 152 -3.30 -7.49 7.70
N ILE A 153 -2.73 -7.57 8.92
CA ILE A 153 -1.27 -7.38 9.09
C ILE A 153 -0.46 -8.32 8.19
N PRO A 154 -0.73 -9.65 8.13
CA PRO A 154 0.01 -10.54 7.24
C PRO A 154 -0.15 -10.17 5.76
N GLU A 155 -1.33 -9.74 5.34
CA GLU A 155 -1.58 -9.27 3.97
C GLU A 155 -0.75 -8.03 3.65
N ALA A 156 -0.70 -7.05 4.57
CA ALA A 156 0.09 -5.84 4.39
C ALA A 156 1.59 -6.14 4.19
N PHE A 157 2.14 -7.09 4.96
CA PHE A 157 3.52 -7.56 4.77
C PHE A 157 3.73 -8.21 3.40
N VAL A 158 2.80 -9.06 2.96
CA VAL A 158 2.87 -9.68 1.63
C VAL A 158 2.79 -8.61 0.54
N MET A 159 1.91 -7.63 0.67
CA MET A 159 1.77 -6.56 -0.34
C MET A 159 3.05 -5.73 -0.49
N ILE A 160 3.69 -5.34 0.61
CA ILE A 160 4.91 -4.52 0.55
C ILE A 160 6.17 -5.34 0.21
N ALA A 161 6.15 -6.67 0.34
CA ALA A 161 7.29 -7.54 0.06
C ALA A 161 7.75 -7.49 -1.41
N PHE A 162 6.95 -6.93 -2.32
CA PHE A 162 7.36 -6.64 -3.68
C PHE A 162 8.50 -5.62 -3.76
N VAL A 163 8.50 -4.62 -2.87
CA VAL A 163 9.46 -3.50 -2.93
C VAL A 163 10.92 -3.96 -2.85
N PRO A 164 11.34 -4.78 -1.86
CA PRO A 164 12.74 -5.21 -1.76
C PRO A 164 13.20 -6.16 -2.87
N ILE A 165 12.30 -6.67 -3.71
CA ILE A 165 12.67 -7.52 -4.85
C ILE A 165 13.35 -6.69 -5.95
N TRP A 166 13.13 -5.37 -5.99
CA TRP A 166 13.59 -4.46 -7.04
C TRP A 166 14.71 -3.50 -6.58
N LEU A 167 15.27 -3.73 -5.41
CA LEU A 167 16.46 -3.02 -4.93
C LEU A 167 17.74 -3.62 -5.46
#